data_428e731c17e3ef54aacd9d70cbd00186
#
_entry.id   428e731c17e3ef54aacd9d70cbd00186
#
_cell.length_a   1.000
_cell.length_b   1.000
_cell.length_c   1.000
_cell.angle_alpha   90.00
_cell.angle_beta   90.00
_cell.angle_gamma   90.00
#
_symmetry.space_group_name_H-M   'P 1'
#
loop_
_entity.id
_entity.type
_entity.pdbx_description
1 polymer ?
#
loop_
_entity_poly.entity_id
_entity_poly.type
_entity_poly.pdbx_seq_one_letter_code
_entity_poly.pdbx_strand_id
1 'polypeptide(L)'
;MKKLFIIYIIAASIGLSSCTGLFGEGQLDMAPVEDINEDKIFSDYAMFRQYADQTYSYMPGHLGRLWNSLVSSMGDESRNKGGCTAIFNNGAWDGTRMEASNKMYDANNEISDIWQNMYIGIRKTNKIIENIDRIPNFPSQEIKDRCLGEAYFLRAFFYFELIKRWGGVPIIDHTLTLNKDNLDLPRDTYEKCVEFIVNDCNTAANGLLPLKYADADNGRASVGAAKALKSRVLLYAARPLHNPSNDITKWEKAAKAAKDVIDLKLYTLYPDYVNMFFQPVCSEIIMNRPRIKMNFEQGHTNGSTFWTRFIATQGYDGWAGEWVTQNMVDMFEDSKGYPITNSKIYKDEDPYANRDPRLDMCVLRNDRFWYNRKLEFWVSANGKETGRDKGTTHINVLGYAIAKFWPEAHQRYKGTSTYMNYIFFRYAEILLNFAEAQNEVGGPESSLEGLSVRDVLTELRGRVGQVPVPTDISDTKEKMRERIYNERGVELCFEEHRWYDVLSWHKGVEYFNKDIYGIRVVKNTDGTFTYSREKYETPTFKEHMHLYPVPNNEVYKSAVLEQNPGWK
;
A
#
# COMPACT_ATOMS: atom_id res chain seq x y z
N MET A 1 -16.05 -46.42 55.70
CA MET A 1 -16.48 -45.06 55.33
C MET A 1 -15.92 -43.97 56.26
N LYS A 2 -15.85 -44.10 57.56
CA LYS A 2 -15.31 -43.05 58.45
C LYS A 2 -13.81 -42.76 58.30
N LYS A 3 -12.97 -43.72 57.91
CA LYS A 3 -11.54 -43.49 57.67
C LYS A 3 -11.21 -42.78 56.37
N LEU A 4 -12.06 -42.89 55.34
CA LEU A 4 -11.89 -42.16 54.08
C LEU A 4 -12.25 -40.66 54.21
N PHE A 5 -13.23 -40.33 55.07
CA PHE A 5 -13.67 -38.98 55.33
C PHE A 5 -12.62 -38.11 56.04
N ILE A 6 -11.82 -38.78 56.96
CA ILE A 6 -10.74 -38.10 57.69
C ILE A 6 -9.56 -37.78 56.75
N ILE A 7 -9.28 -38.64 55.76
CA ILE A 7 -8.21 -38.40 54.77
C ILE A 7 -8.58 -37.24 53.86
N TYR A 8 -9.85 -37.10 53.48
CA TYR A 8 -10.29 -35.95 52.66
C TYR A 8 -10.29 -34.62 53.41
N ILE A 9 -10.58 -34.62 54.72
CA ILE A 9 -10.54 -33.40 55.54
C ILE A 9 -9.08 -32.99 55.80
N ILE A 10 -8.15 -33.92 55.97
CA ILE A 10 -6.71 -33.61 56.12
C ILE A 10 -6.11 -33.15 54.78
N ALA A 11 -6.53 -33.72 53.63
CA ALA A 11 -6.11 -33.26 52.33
C ALA A 11 -6.66 -31.86 51.97
N ALA A 12 -7.90 -31.53 52.38
CA ALA A 12 -8.49 -30.21 52.20
C ALA A 12 -7.87 -29.13 53.11
N SER A 13 -7.44 -29.50 54.33
CA SER A 13 -6.76 -28.53 55.21
C SER A 13 -5.29 -28.28 54.85
N ILE A 14 -4.61 -29.23 54.17
CA ILE A 14 -3.26 -28.99 53.62
C ILE A 14 -3.31 -28.14 52.35
N GLY A 15 -4.43 -28.19 51.58
CA GLY A 15 -4.64 -27.35 50.39
C GLY A 15 -4.94 -25.87 50.69
N LEU A 16 -5.42 -25.55 51.90
CA LEU A 16 -5.74 -24.16 52.29
C LEU A 16 -4.60 -23.45 53.04
N SER A 17 -3.58 -24.15 53.52
CA SER A 17 -2.40 -23.52 54.13
C SER A 17 -1.25 -23.29 53.16
N SER A 18 -1.43 -23.63 51.86
CA SER A 18 -0.39 -23.45 50.82
C SER A 18 -0.47 -22.12 50.06
N CYS A 19 -1.46 -21.29 50.33
CA CYS A 19 -1.58 -20.02 49.60
C CYS A 19 -0.90 -18.82 50.28
N THR A 20 -0.39 -18.98 51.52
CA THR A 20 0.31 -17.87 52.21
C THR A 20 1.84 -17.99 52.16
N GLY A 21 2.38 -19.09 51.61
CA GLY A 21 3.82 -19.30 51.49
C GLY A 21 4.37 -19.20 50.05
N LEU A 22 3.50 -19.10 49.02
CA LEU A 22 3.95 -18.94 47.62
C LEU A 22 4.09 -17.48 47.16
N PHE A 23 3.55 -16.57 47.96
CA PHE A 23 3.78 -15.14 47.79
C PHE A 23 4.45 -14.63 49.06
N GLY A 24 5.76 -14.92 49.20
CA GLY A 24 6.55 -14.30 50.26
C GLY A 24 6.45 -12.78 50.11
N GLU A 25 6.39 -12.08 51.25
CA GLU A 25 6.36 -10.59 51.31
C GLU A 25 7.44 -9.93 50.46
N GLY A 26 8.49 -10.63 50.04
CA GLY A 26 9.52 -10.17 49.13
C GLY A 26 9.18 -10.18 47.65
N GLN A 27 8.03 -10.71 47.18
CA GLN A 27 7.63 -10.61 45.77
C GLN A 27 6.66 -9.46 45.49
N LEU A 28 6.04 -8.92 46.53
CA LEU A 28 5.27 -7.65 46.44
C LEU A 28 6.17 -6.43 46.65
N ASP A 29 7.37 -6.60 47.20
CA ASP A 29 8.44 -5.61 47.31
C ASP A 29 9.48 -5.74 46.18
N MET A 30 9.20 -6.43 45.07
CA MET A 30 9.92 -6.15 43.86
C MET A 30 9.65 -4.68 43.58
N ALA A 31 10.70 -3.86 43.70
CA ALA A 31 10.67 -2.48 43.16
C ALA A 31 9.94 -2.55 41.85
N PRO A 32 8.91 -1.71 41.58
CA PRO A 32 8.17 -1.78 40.34
C PRO A 32 9.22 -1.87 39.26
N VAL A 33 9.12 -2.89 38.40
CA VAL A 33 10.00 -3.00 37.22
C VAL A 33 9.96 -1.61 36.68
N GLU A 34 11.09 -0.87 36.76
CA GLU A 34 11.09 0.57 36.51
C GLU A 34 10.42 0.75 35.15
N ASP A 35 9.16 1.15 35.16
CA ASP A 35 8.42 1.39 33.94
C ASP A 35 9.29 2.33 33.12
N ILE A 36 9.61 1.94 31.87
CA ILE A 36 10.37 2.79 30.98
C ILE A 36 9.54 4.04 30.79
N ASN A 37 9.75 5.04 31.66
CA ASN A 37 9.05 6.30 31.60
C ASN A 37 9.70 7.20 30.54
N GLU A 38 9.01 8.25 30.17
CA GLU A 38 9.45 9.21 29.16
C GLU A 38 10.80 9.83 29.50
N ASP A 39 11.04 10.19 30.76
CA ASP A 39 12.29 10.80 31.18
C ASP A 39 13.48 9.85 30.96
N LYS A 40 13.29 8.56 31.17
CA LYS A 40 14.32 7.55 30.93
C LYS A 40 14.62 7.38 29.43
N ILE A 41 13.58 7.41 28.59
CA ILE A 41 13.76 7.35 27.12
C ILE A 41 14.60 8.53 26.63
N PHE A 42 14.30 9.75 27.07
CA PHE A 42 14.94 10.97 26.59
C PHE A 42 16.18 11.39 27.40
N SER A 43 16.63 10.59 28.35
CA SER A 43 17.90 10.76 29.09
C SER A 43 19.02 9.83 28.60
N ASP A 44 18.74 8.88 27.71
CA ASP A 44 19.70 7.92 27.19
C ASP A 44 19.57 7.75 25.67
N TYR A 45 20.68 7.91 24.94
CA TYR A 45 20.67 7.84 23.48
C TYR A 45 20.27 6.45 22.94
N ALA A 46 20.66 5.37 23.58
CA ALA A 46 20.33 4.01 23.10
C ALA A 46 18.83 3.73 23.24
N MET A 47 18.22 4.14 24.38
CA MET A 47 16.78 4.03 24.58
C MET A 47 15.99 4.91 23.61
N PHE A 48 16.43 6.16 23.45
CA PHE A 48 15.86 7.06 22.45
C PHE A 48 15.91 6.47 21.04
N ARG A 49 17.06 5.90 20.65
CA ARG A 49 17.22 5.31 19.33
C ARG A 49 16.24 4.19 19.07
N GLN A 50 16.04 3.31 20.05
CA GLN A 50 15.02 2.25 19.96
C GLN A 50 13.60 2.83 19.83
N TYR A 51 13.29 3.88 20.58
CA TYR A 51 12.00 4.56 20.50
C TYR A 51 11.77 5.20 19.12
N ALA A 52 12.78 5.88 18.58
CA ALA A 52 12.74 6.50 17.26
C ALA A 52 12.59 5.44 16.15
N ASP A 53 13.35 4.33 16.22
CA ASP A 53 13.26 3.25 15.27
C ASP A 53 11.91 2.54 15.31
N GLN A 54 11.34 2.35 16.51
CA GLN A 54 10.00 1.78 16.66
C GLN A 54 8.93 2.64 15.98
N THR A 55 9.13 3.94 15.85
CA THR A 55 8.16 4.84 15.21
C THR A 55 7.91 4.47 13.74
N TYR A 56 8.91 3.94 13.04
CA TYR A 56 8.75 3.40 11.68
C TYR A 56 7.79 2.21 11.60
N SER A 57 7.58 1.47 12.68
CA SER A 57 6.67 0.31 12.66
C SER A 57 5.21 0.69 12.42
N TYR A 58 4.83 1.94 12.69
CA TYR A 58 3.49 2.46 12.43
C TYR A 58 3.24 2.79 10.95
N MET A 59 4.27 2.86 10.12
CA MET A 59 4.07 3.00 8.68
C MET A 59 3.43 1.73 8.11
N PRO A 60 2.29 1.82 7.39
CA PRO A 60 1.71 0.68 6.70
C PRO A 60 2.67 0.23 5.59
N GLY A 61 3.20 -0.96 5.70
CA GLY A 61 4.27 -1.45 4.81
C GLY A 61 4.18 -2.94 4.56
N HIS A 62 2.99 -3.44 4.18
CA HIS A 62 2.73 -4.86 4.00
C HIS A 62 1.72 -5.08 2.87
N LEU A 63 2.06 -5.90 1.87
CA LEU A 63 1.18 -6.14 0.72
C LEU A 63 -0.15 -6.79 1.09
N GLY A 64 -0.19 -7.74 1.97
CA GLY A 64 -1.42 -8.42 2.38
C GLY A 64 -2.15 -7.78 3.56
N ARG A 65 -2.12 -6.47 3.71
CA ARG A 65 -2.59 -5.74 4.90
C ARG A 65 -4.10 -5.79 5.15
N LEU A 66 -4.89 -6.07 4.13
CA LEU A 66 -6.33 -6.27 4.25
C LEU A 66 -6.67 -7.74 4.49
N TRP A 67 -6.17 -8.30 5.57
CA TRP A 67 -6.43 -9.69 5.91
C TRP A 67 -5.95 -10.67 4.84
N ASN A 68 -4.69 -10.52 4.44
CA ASN A 68 -4.06 -11.20 3.31
C ASN A 68 -4.60 -10.80 1.94
N SER A 69 -5.33 -9.72 1.83
CA SER A 69 -5.75 -9.14 0.57
C SER A 69 -4.98 -7.87 0.25
N LEU A 70 -4.78 -7.60 -1.03
CA LEU A 70 -4.27 -6.33 -1.52
C LEU A 70 -5.36 -5.25 -1.46
N VAL A 71 -4.95 -3.99 -1.35
CA VAL A 71 -5.83 -2.83 -1.57
C VAL A 71 -6.42 -2.84 -2.98
N SER A 72 -5.71 -3.38 -3.97
CA SER A 72 -6.19 -3.55 -5.35
C SER A 72 -7.49 -4.35 -5.46
N SER A 73 -7.78 -5.23 -4.48
CA SER A 73 -9.06 -5.98 -4.45
C SER A 73 -10.26 -5.15 -4.03
N MET A 74 -10.06 -3.95 -3.48
CA MET A 74 -11.15 -3.00 -3.20
C MET A 74 -11.65 -2.35 -4.48
N GLY A 75 -10.75 -2.15 -5.46
CA GLY A 75 -11.01 -1.52 -6.76
C GLY A 75 -11.34 -2.52 -7.87
N ASP A 76 -10.79 -2.25 -9.05
CA ASP A 76 -11.04 -3.00 -10.29
C ASP A 76 -9.87 -3.88 -10.75
N GLU A 77 -8.73 -3.91 -10.02
CA GLU A 77 -7.53 -4.63 -10.43
C GLU A 77 -7.55 -6.12 -10.08
N SER A 78 -8.06 -6.47 -8.90
CA SER A 78 -8.05 -7.84 -8.39
C SER A 78 -9.27 -8.17 -7.53
N ARG A 79 -9.39 -9.44 -7.14
CA ARG A 79 -10.35 -9.92 -6.15
C ARG A 79 -9.70 -10.92 -5.22
N ASN A 80 -10.10 -10.87 -3.96
CA ASN A 80 -9.60 -11.76 -2.93
C ASN A 80 -10.52 -12.98 -2.77
N LYS A 81 -9.96 -14.17 -2.78
CA LYS A 81 -10.67 -15.44 -2.57
C LYS A 81 -11.44 -15.49 -1.25
N GLY A 82 -10.89 -14.91 -0.19
CA GLY A 82 -11.49 -14.92 1.15
C GLY A 82 -12.63 -13.92 1.33
N GLY A 83 -12.90 -13.08 0.35
CA GLY A 83 -13.94 -12.07 0.42
C GLY A 83 -13.68 -10.95 1.44
N CYS A 84 -12.42 -10.78 1.88
CA CYS A 84 -12.05 -9.77 2.89
C CYS A 84 -12.39 -8.35 2.45
N THR A 85 -12.38 -8.07 1.15
CA THR A 85 -12.72 -6.78 0.55
C THR A 85 -14.17 -6.69 0.08
N ALA A 86 -14.97 -7.74 0.27
CA ALA A 86 -16.36 -7.78 -0.21
C ALA A 86 -17.23 -6.65 0.35
N ILE A 87 -16.96 -6.18 1.58
CA ILE A 87 -17.68 -5.03 2.16
C ILE A 87 -17.46 -3.75 1.36
N PHE A 88 -16.28 -3.56 0.77
CA PHE A 88 -15.95 -2.43 -0.11
C PHE A 88 -16.63 -2.63 -1.46
N ASN A 89 -16.51 -3.83 -2.04
CA ASN A 89 -17.04 -4.13 -3.37
C ASN A 89 -18.56 -4.07 -3.43
N ASN A 90 -19.27 -4.42 -2.36
CA ASN A 90 -20.73 -4.35 -2.28
C ASN A 90 -21.27 -3.05 -1.66
N GLY A 91 -20.40 -2.08 -1.34
CA GLY A 91 -20.78 -0.79 -0.74
C GLY A 91 -21.39 -0.89 0.65
N ALA A 92 -21.05 -1.94 1.42
CA ALA A 92 -21.60 -2.21 2.75
C ALA A 92 -20.67 -1.82 3.91
N TRP A 93 -19.57 -1.12 3.65
CA TRP A 93 -18.67 -0.56 4.66
C TRP A 93 -19.25 0.72 5.28
N ASP A 94 -18.93 0.97 6.52
CA ASP A 94 -19.38 2.11 7.32
C ASP A 94 -18.39 2.33 8.49
N GLY A 95 -18.58 3.36 9.32
CA GLY A 95 -17.70 3.69 10.44
C GLY A 95 -17.58 2.58 11.49
N THR A 96 -18.61 1.75 11.66
CA THR A 96 -18.60 0.60 12.58
C THR A 96 -17.80 -0.57 11.99
N ARG A 97 -17.97 -0.85 10.70
CA ARG A 97 -17.26 -1.93 10.02
C ARG A 97 -15.80 -1.62 9.76
N MET A 98 -15.45 -0.34 9.68
CA MET A 98 -14.06 0.13 9.68
C MET A 98 -13.36 -0.16 11.00
N GLU A 99 -14.12 -0.18 12.11
CA GLU A 99 -13.62 -0.52 13.45
C GLU A 99 -13.59 -2.02 13.72
N ALA A 100 -14.51 -2.75 13.12
CA ALA A 100 -14.72 -4.18 13.34
C ALA A 100 -13.64 -5.04 12.67
N SER A 101 -12.40 -4.64 12.81
CA SER A 101 -11.32 -5.56 12.56
C SER A 101 -11.47 -6.71 13.55
N ASN A 102 -11.66 -7.90 13.04
CA ASN A 102 -11.64 -9.09 13.85
C ASN A 102 -10.32 -9.13 14.64
N LYS A 103 -10.35 -8.76 15.90
CA LYS A 103 -9.24 -8.90 16.87
C LYS A 103 -8.66 -10.31 16.92
N MET A 104 -9.20 -11.24 16.15
CA MET A 104 -8.86 -12.65 16.16
C MET A 104 -7.63 -13.00 15.31
N TYR A 105 -7.18 -12.12 14.43
CA TYR A 105 -6.04 -12.37 13.56
C TYR A 105 -5.16 -11.11 13.43
N ASP A 106 -4.26 -11.00 14.40
CA ASP A 106 -3.08 -10.16 14.37
C ASP A 106 -3.26 -8.62 14.26
N ALA A 107 -2.48 -7.90 15.04
CA ALA A 107 -2.41 -6.45 15.22
C ALA A 107 -2.06 -5.63 13.95
N ASN A 108 -2.23 -6.17 12.75
CA ASN A 108 -1.92 -5.56 11.47
C ASN A 108 -3.16 -5.40 10.57
N ASN A 109 -4.35 -5.38 11.13
CA ASN A 109 -5.58 -5.17 10.37
C ASN A 109 -5.80 -3.67 10.13
N GLU A 110 -5.23 -3.19 9.04
CA GLU A 110 -4.94 -1.79 8.80
C GLU A 110 -6.15 -0.88 8.56
N ILE A 111 -7.34 -1.41 8.30
CA ILE A 111 -8.46 -0.51 7.97
C ILE A 111 -9.04 0.13 9.23
N SER A 112 -9.25 -0.66 10.28
CA SER A 112 -9.78 -0.15 11.54
C SER A 112 -8.72 0.55 12.38
N ASP A 113 -7.47 0.12 12.25
CA ASP A 113 -6.39 0.59 13.10
C ASP A 113 -5.61 1.77 12.48
N ILE A 114 -5.83 2.12 11.20
CA ILE A 114 -5.08 3.22 10.56
C ILE A 114 -5.29 4.53 11.31
N TRP A 115 -6.53 4.91 11.62
CA TRP A 115 -6.78 6.14 12.37
C TRP A 115 -5.98 6.17 13.66
N GLN A 116 -6.14 5.16 14.49
CA GLN A 116 -5.47 5.04 15.77
C GLN A 116 -3.95 4.97 15.62
N ASN A 117 -3.45 4.11 14.75
CA ASN A 117 -2.01 3.91 14.56
C ASN A 117 -1.30 5.16 14.03
N MET A 118 -1.94 5.90 13.12
CA MET A 118 -1.36 7.16 12.62
C MET A 118 -1.27 8.19 13.74
N TYR A 119 -2.30 8.37 14.57
CA TYR A 119 -2.24 9.29 15.71
C TYR A 119 -1.27 8.84 16.81
N ILE A 120 -1.09 7.53 17.04
CA ILE A 120 -0.01 7.03 17.90
C ILE A 120 1.35 7.41 17.31
N GLY A 121 1.55 7.21 16.02
CA GLY A 121 2.76 7.63 15.30
C GLY A 121 3.02 9.13 15.41
N ILE A 122 1.99 9.96 15.18
CA ILE A 122 2.05 11.43 15.33
C ILE A 122 2.46 11.82 16.76
N ARG A 123 1.83 11.22 17.78
CA ARG A 123 2.22 11.48 19.17
C ARG A 123 3.69 11.13 19.44
N LYS A 124 4.18 10.00 18.90
CA LYS A 124 5.60 9.61 19.04
C LYS A 124 6.54 10.60 18.37
N THR A 125 6.21 11.03 17.17
CA THR A 125 7.01 12.03 16.45
C THR A 125 7.02 13.38 17.15
N ASN A 126 5.88 13.85 17.68
CA ASN A 126 5.82 15.07 18.50
C ASN A 126 6.75 14.97 19.70
N LYS A 127 6.71 13.84 20.43
CA LYS A 127 7.63 13.62 21.57
C LYS A 127 9.10 13.66 21.16
N ILE A 128 9.47 13.11 20.00
CA ILE A 128 10.84 13.20 19.50
C ILE A 128 11.21 14.66 19.23
N ILE A 129 10.37 15.39 18.50
CA ILE A 129 10.63 16.79 18.12
C ILE A 129 10.78 17.68 19.37
N GLU A 130 9.92 17.51 20.37
CA GLU A 130 9.91 18.31 21.59
C GLU A 130 11.09 18.02 22.54
N ASN A 131 11.60 16.78 22.54
CA ASN A 131 12.55 16.32 23.57
C ASN A 131 13.94 15.99 23.03
N ILE A 132 14.20 16.12 21.73
CA ILE A 132 15.47 15.73 21.13
C ILE A 132 16.68 16.47 21.74
N ASP A 133 16.48 17.70 22.21
CA ASP A 133 17.53 18.52 22.84
C ASP A 133 17.85 18.07 24.28
N ARG A 134 17.00 17.27 24.91
CA ARG A 134 17.21 16.73 26.25
C ARG A 134 18.16 15.52 26.24
N ILE A 135 18.39 14.92 25.08
CA ILE A 135 19.16 13.68 24.96
C ILE A 135 20.64 14.00 24.98
N PRO A 136 21.38 13.50 25.99
CA PRO A 136 22.82 13.69 26.05
C PRO A 136 23.53 12.76 25.06
N ASN A 137 24.76 13.09 24.71
CA ASN A 137 25.70 12.20 24.06
C ASN A 137 25.24 11.60 22.72
N PHE A 138 24.60 12.42 21.86
CA PHE A 138 24.46 12.04 20.47
C PHE A 138 25.86 11.74 19.87
N PRO A 139 26.01 10.68 19.06
CA PRO A 139 27.28 10.36 18.43
C PRO A 139 27.83 11.50 17.56
N SER A 140 26.96 12.29 16.94
CA SER A 140 27.30 13.49 16.18
C SER A 140 26.07 14.40 16.01
N GLN A 141 26.30 15.68 15.67
CA GLN A 141 25.21 16.60 15.32
C GLN A 141 24.44 16.09 14.08
N GLU A 142 25.11 15.52 13.09
CA GLU A 142 24.49 14.92 11.90
C GLU A 142 23.48 13.82 12.28
N ILE A 143 23.83 12.95 13.24
CA ILE A 143 22.90 11.90 13.71
C ILE A 143 21.69 12.51 14.44
N LYS A 144 21.90 13.58 15.21
CA LYS A 144 20.80 14.30 15.87
C LYS A 144 19.87 14.94 14.83
N ASP A 145 20.43 15.67 13.87
CA ASP A 145 19.69 16.31 12.78
C ASP A 145 18.90 15.26 11.97
N ARG A 146 19.54 14.14 11.66
CA ARG A 146 18.88 13.01 10.99
C ARG A 146 17.68 12.49 11.77
N CYS A 147 17.82 12.25 13.07
CA CYS A 147 16.69 11.78 13.90
C CYS A 147 15.53 12.78 13.92
N LEU A 148 15.84 14.07 13.96
CA LEU A 148 14.84 15.14 13.88
C LEU A 148 14.17 15.17 12.50
N GLY A 149 14.92 15.07 11.43
CA GLY A 149 14.41 14.99 10.05
C GLY A 149 13.54 13.76 9.82
N GLU A 150 13.94 12.59 10.36
CA GLU A 150 13.13 11.38 10.32
C GLU A 150 11.80 11.58 11.06
N ALA A 151 11.78 12.29 12.20
CA ALA A 151 10.55 12.57 12.96
C ALA A 151 9.59 13.47 12.17
N TYR A 152 10.08 14.55 11.55
CA TYR A 152 9.25 15.41 10.68
C TYR A 152 8.71 14.65 9.47
N PHE A 153 9.54 13.87 8.79
CA PHE A 153 9.09 13.04 7.66
C PHE A 153 8.00 12.05 8.08
N LEU A 154 8.19 11.34 9.19
CA LEU A 154 7.21 10.36 9.68
C LEU A 154 5.90 11.01 10.07
N ARG A 155 5.93 12.20 10.71
CA ARG A 155 4.73 12.96 11.04
C ARG A 155 3.97 13.36 9.77
N ALA A 156 4.67 13.90 8.78
CA ALA A 156 4.11 14.20 7.47
C ALA A 156 3.48 12.97 6.81
N PHE A 157 4.16 11.83 6.85
CA PHE A 157 3.68 10.57 6.29
C PHE A 157 2.40 10.09 6.99
N PHE A 158 2.36 10.11 8.31
CA PHE A 158 1.18 9.70 9.07
C PHE A 158 -0.04 10.61 8.78
N TYR A 159 0.17 11.92 8.70
CA TYR A 159 -0.90 12.83 8.29
C TYR A 159 -1.35 12.59 6.86
N PHE A 160 -0.46 12.29 5.93
CA PHE A 160 -0.87 11.93 4.57
C PHE A 160 -1.71 10.66 4.54
N GLU A 161 -1.33 9.63 5.31
CA GLU A 161 -2.13 8.39 5.43
C GLU A 161 -3.55 8.67 5.96
N LEU A 162 -3.71 9.63 6.86
CA LEU A 162 -5.01 10.08 7.33
C LEU A 162 -5.78 10.84 6.25
N ILE A 163 -5.20 11.92 5.71
CA ILE A 163 -5.96 12.83 4.83
C ILE A 163 -6.34 12.22 3.48
N LYS A 164 -5.56 11.26 2.96
CA LYS A 164 -5.92 10.55 1.72
C LYS A 164 -7.16 9.68 1.86
N ARG A 165 -7.59 9.37 3.10
CA ARG A 165 -8.78 8.58 3.41
C ARG A 165 -9.94 9.45 3.90
N TRP A 166 -9.68 10.32 4.87
CA TRP A 166 -10.73 11.04 5.59
C TRP A 166 -10.89 12.50 5.17
N GLY A 167 -10.03 13.02 4.29
CA GLY A 167 -9.99 14.45 4.03
C GLY A 167 -9.33 15.21 5.17
N GLY A 168 -9.88 16.37 5.58
CA GLY A 168 -9.35 17.11 6.73
C GLY A 168 -9.49 16.31 8.03
N VAL A 169 -8.49 16.44 8.93
CA VAL A 169 -8.44 15.74 10.23
C VAL A 169 -7.88 16.70 11.29
N PRO A 170 -8.07 16.43 12.59
CA PRO A 170 -7.44 17.24 13.64
C PRO A 170 -5.92 17.28 13.51
N ILE A 171 -5.34 18.48 13.47
CA ILE A 171 -3.88 18.68 13.48
C ILE A 171 -3.42 18.78 14.93
N ILE A 172 -2.53 17.87 15.33
CA ILE A 172 -1.90 17.79 16.64
C ILE A 172 -0.40 17.94 16.43
N ASP A 173 0.12 19.15 16.61
CA ASP A 173 1.51 19.51 16.33
C ASP A 173 2.44 19.38 17.55
N HIS A 174 1.88 19.07 18.72
CA HIS A 174 2.59 18.87 19.98
C HIS A 174 2.03 17.68 20.78
N THR A 175 2.70 17.30 21.87
CA THR A 175 2.24 16.23 22.75
C THR A 175 1.11 16.69 23.67
N LEU A 176 -0.13 16.29 23.37
CA LEU A 176 -1.28 16.59 24.23
C LEU A 176 -1.12 15.97 25.63
N THR A 177 -1.39 16.75 26.65
CA THR A 177 -1.26 16.40 28.06
C THR A 177 -2.62 16.50 28.76
N LEU A 178 -3.01 15.43 29.46
CA LEU A 178 -4.25 15.41 30.25
C LEU A 178 -4.27 16.58 31.27
N ASN A 179 -5.42 17.22 31.40
CA ASN A 179 -5.66 18.38 32.27
C ASN A 179 -4.92 19.70 31.91
N LYS A 180 -4.19 19.73 30.79
CA LYS A 180 -3.56 20.95 30.27
C LYS A 180 -4.14 21.38 28.94
N ASP A 181 -4.37 20.41 28.06
CA ASP A 181 -4.80 20.65 26.69
C ASP A 181 -6.26 20.23 26.49
N ASN A 182 -6.92 20.87 25.53
CA ASN A 182 -8.19 20.37 25.04
C ASN A 182 -7.93 19.09 24.22
N LEU A 183 -8.49 17.97 24.66
CA LEU A 183 -8.34 16.69 23.97
C LEU A 183 -9.44 16.44 22.94
N ASP A 184 -10.51 17.24 22.96
CA ASP A 184 -11.61 17.16 22.01
C ASP A 184 -11.41 18.23 20.92
N LEU A 185 -10.79 17.82 19.81
CA LEU A 185 -10.35 18.72 18.74
C LEU A 185 -11.24 18.55 17.51
N PRO A 186 -11.70 19.64 16.88
CA PRO A 186 -12.40 19.60 15.61
C PRO A 186 -11.42 19.20 14.48
N ARG A 187 -11.99 18.81 13.36
CA ARG A 187 -11.21 18.59 12.15
C ARG A 187 -10.73 19.92 11.57
N ASP A 188 -9.48 19.95 11.13
CA ASP A 188 -8.95 21.01 10.28
C ASP A 188 -9.37 20.81 8.83
N THR A 189 -9.28 21.85 8.02
CA THR A 189 -9.54 21.71 6.59
C THR A 189 -8.47 20.86 5.91
N TYR A 190 -8.83 20.26 4.79
CA TYR A 190 -7.87 19.47 3.99
C TYR A 190 -6.65 20.32 3.59
N GLU A 191 -6.88 21.57 3.19
CA GLU A 191 -5.83 22.52 2.80
C GLU A 191 -4.84 22.78 3.94
N LYS A 192 -5.31 23.02 5.16
CA LYS A 192 -4.43 23.19 6.33
C LYS A 192 -3.62 21.94 6.61
N CYS A 193 -4.22 20.76 6.49
CA CYS A 193 -3.49 19.51 6.63
C CYS A 193 -2.41 19.36 5.57
N VAL A 194 -2.70 19.72 4.30
CA VAL A 194 -1.71 19.71 3.21
C VAL A 194 -0.56 20.68 3.50
N GLU A 195 -0.86 21.90 3.96
CA GLU A 195 0.17 22.88 4.33
C GLU A 195 1.06 22.36 5.46
N PHE A 196 0.48 21.75 6.49
CA PHE A 196 1.21 21.16 7.60
C PHE A 196 2.16 20.05 7.13
N ILE A 197 1.67 19.13 6.30
CA ILE A 197 2.47 18.04 5.72
C ILE A 197 3.61 18.59 4.86
N VAL A 198 3.33 19.57 4.01
CA VAL A 198 4.34 20.20 3.12
C VAL A 198 5.41 20.90 3.93
N ASN A 199 5.05 21.57 5.02
CA ASN A 199 5.99 22.23 5.91
C ASN A 199 6.91 21.21 6.61
N ASP A 200 6.37 20.11 7.10
CA ASP A 200 7.16 19.02 7.69
C ASP A 200 8.09 18.38 6.67
N CYS A 201 7.62 18.11 5.44
CA CYS A 201 8.46 17.60 4.36
C CYS A 201 9.61 18.55 4.01
N ASN A 202 9.33 19.87 3.95
CA ASN A 202 10.34 20.88 3.67
C ASN A 202 11.37 20.95 4.81
N THR A 203 10.91 20.95 6.07
CA THR A 203 11.78 20.95 7.26
C THR A 203 12.70 19.72 7.24
N ALA A 204 12.13 18.54 7.00
CA ALA A 204 12.90 17.31 6.91
C ALA A 204 13.97 17.34 5.80
N ALA A 205 13.62 17.85 4.62
CA ALA A 205 14.52 17.89 3.47
C ALA A 205 15.59 19.01 3.54
N ASN A 206 15.38 20.04 4.36
CA ASN A 206 16.24 21.22 4.41
C ASN A 206 17.35 21.07 5.45
N GLY A 207 18.35 20.24 5.11
CA GLY A 207 19.58 20.09 5.93
C GLY A 207 19.49 19.09 7.08
N LEU A 208 18.31 18.49 7.35
CA LEU A 208 18.17 17.48 8.40
C LEU A 208 18.43 16.06 7.88
N LEU A 209 17.81 15.69 6.77
CA LEU A 209 17.94 14.36 6.19
C LEU A 209 19.14 14.27 5.22
N PRO A 210 19.80 13.11 5.12
CA PRO A 210 20.81 12.90 4.09
C PRO A 210 20.18 12.71 2.71
N LEU A 211 20.93 13.04 1.66
CA LEU A 211 20.53 12.79 0.28
C LEU A 211 20.32 11.31 0.00
N LYS A 212 21.19 10.46 0.53
CA LYS A 212 21.18 9.01 0.36
C LYS A 212 21.79 8.35 1.60
N TYR A 213 21.34 7.15 1.92
CA TYR A 213 21.90 6.30 2.96
C TYR A 213 22.87 5.26 2.38
N ALA A 214 23.78 4.76 3.23
CA ALA A 214 24.44 3.49 3.00
C ALA A 214 23.42 2.34 3.07
N ASP A 215 23.73 1.20 2.44
CA ASP A 215 22.82 0.05 2.32
C ASP A 215 22.34 -0.47 3.68
N ALA A 216 23.15 -0.35 4.73
CA ALA A 216 22.79 -0.75 6.09
C ALA A 216 21.62 0.06 6.70
N ASP A 217 21.46 1.31 6.27
CA ASP A 217 20.37 2.22 6.70
C ASP A 217 19.24 2.30 5.67
N ASN A 218 19.19 1.38 4.70
CA ASN A 218 18.11 1.32 3.70
C ASN A 218 16.73 1.25 4.37
N GLY A 219 15.78 1.99 3.81
CA GLY A 219 14.41 2.11 4.33
C GLY A 219 14.18 3.29 5.26
N ARG A 220 15.22 4.02 5.66
CA ARG A 220 15.08 5.28 6.39
C ARG A 220 14.70 6.43 5.48
N ALA A 221 14.07 7.45 6.06
CA ALA A 221 13.69 8.65 5.33
C ALA A 221 14.92 9.44 4.87
N SER A 222 14.97 9.77 3.58
CA SER A 222 15.97 10.60 2.92
C SER A 222 15.35 11.88 2.39
N VAL A 223 16.18 12.82 1.91
CA VAL A 223 15.69 14.00 1.17
C VAL A 223 14.78 13.58 0.00
N GLY A 224 15.16 12.51 -0.73
CA GLY A 224 14.35 11.97 -1.81
C GLY A 224 12.98 11.50 -1.34
N ALA A 225 12.91 10.81 -0.20
CA ALA A 225 11.64 10.34 0.37
C ALA A 225 10.73 11.51 0.80
N ALA A 226 11.30 12.55 1.45
CA ALA A 226 10.54 13.71 1.86
C ALA A 226 9.98 14.50 0.66
N LYS A 227 10.79 14.68 -0.38
CA LYS A 227 10.35 15.32 -1.64
C LYS A 227 9.33 14.46 -2.40
N ALA A 228 9.46 13.14 -2.40
CA ALA A 228 8.51 12.22 -3.03
C ALA A 228 7.15 12.25 -2.32
N LEU A 229 7.14 12.27 -0.99
CA LEU A 229 5.91 12.44 -0.21
C LEU A 229 5.24 13.79 -0.55
N LYS A 230 6.00 14.89 -0.55
CA LYS A 230 5.50 16.22 -0.93
C LYS A 230 4.89 16.20 -2.33
N SER A 231 5.53 15.56 -3.31
CA SER A 231 5.00 15.41 -4.67
C SER A 231 3.64 14.71 -4.68
N ARG A 232 3.51 13.58 -3.97
CA ARG A 232 2.25 12.82 -3.88
C ARG A 232 1.16 13.62 -3.19
N VAL A 233 1.46 14.30 -2.09
CA VAL A 233 0.51 15.14 -1.34
C VAL A 233 -0.04 16.27 -2.21
N LEU A 234 0.84 17.01 -2.88
CA LEU A 234 0.43 18.12 -3.74
C LEU A 234 -0.33 17.67 -4.98
N LEU A 235 0.00 16.50 -5.55
CA LEU A 235 -0.77 15.91 -6.63
C LEU A 235 -2.21 15.58 -6.18
N TYR A 236 -2.37 14.95 -5.01
CA TYR A 236 -3.69 14.63 -4.47
C TYR A 236 -4.48 15.90 -4.17
N ALA A 237 -3.83 16.95 -3.68
CA ALA A 237 -4.47 18.26 -3.44
C ALA A 237 -4.88 19.00 -4.72
N ALA A 238 -4.23 18.71 -5.85
CA ALA A 238 -4.55 19.28 -7.15
C ALA A 238 -5.70 18.52 -7.87
N ARG A 239 -5.96 17.27 -7.51
CA ARG A 239 -6.96 16.41 -8.15
C ARG A 239 -8.39 16.81 -7.83
N PRO A 240 -9.38 16.47 -8.69
CA PRO A 240 -10.76 16.94 -8.63
C PRO A 240 -11.46 16.81 -7.27
N LEU A 241 -11.19 15.76 -6.48
CA LEU A 241 -11.81 15.58 -5.15
C LEU A 241 -11.53 16.77 -4.21
N HIS A 242 -10.34 17.35 -4.28
CA HIS A 242 -9.87 18.44 -3.42
C HIS A 242 -9.59 19.75 -4.20
N ASN A 243 -9.91 19.75 -5.50
CA ASN A 243 -9.76 20.91 -6.38
C ASN A 243 -10.93 21.00 -7.37
N PRO A 244 -12.18 21.09 -6.89
CA PRO A 244 -13.36 21.09 -7.75
C PRO A 244 -13.45 22.30 -8.68
N SER A 245 -12.80 23.41 -8.32
CA SER A 245 -12.68 24.62 -9.16
C SER A 245 -11.60 24.49 -10.24
N ASN A 246 -10.84 23.42 -10.25
CA ASN A 246 -9.67 23.21 -11.12
C ASN A 246 -8.66 24.35 -11.06
N ASP A 247 -8.32 24.82 -9.84
CA ASP A 247 -7.27 25.81 -9.62
C ASP A 247 -5.95 25.30 -10.19
N ILE A 248 -5.49 25.97 -11.24
CA ILE A 248 -4.29 25.62 -11.99
C ILE A 248 -3.02 25.73 -11.13
N THR A 249 -3.01 26.62 -10.12
CA THR A 249 -1.83 26.82 -9.27
C THR A 249 -1.53 25.61 -8.39
N LYS A 250 -2.55 24.80 -8.06
CA LYS A 250 -2.35 23.52 -7.37
C LYS A 250 -1.63 22.52 -8.27
N TRP A 251 -1.96 22.47 -9.56
CA TRP A 251 -1.30 21.61 -10.54
C TRP A 251 0.14 22.04 -10.81
N GLU A 252 0.40 23.35 -10.93
CA GLU A 252 1.76 23.89 -11.07
C GLU A 252 2.65 23.49 -9.87
N LYS A 253 2.13 23.63 -8.65
CA LYS A 253 2.84 23.19 -7.42
C LYS A 253 3.12 21.68 -7.44
N ALA A 254 2.17 20.87 -7.89
CA ALA A 254 2.33 19.42 -7.99
C ALA A 254 3.39 19.05 -9.03
N ALA A 255 3.36 19.65 -10.22
CA ALA A 255 4.35 19.45 -11.29
C ALA A 255 5.76 19.84 -10.81
N LYS A 256 5.90 21.00 -10.18
CA LYS A 256 7.19 21.44 -9.61
C LYS A 256 7.71 20.51 -8.53
N ALA A 257 6.86 20.03 -7.64
CA ALA A 257 7.28 19.10 -6.58
C ALA A 257 7.76 17.75 -7.13
N ALA A 258 7.14 17.24 -8.18
CA ALA A 258 7.63 16.05 -8.89
C ALA A 258 8.96 16.32 -9.59
N LYS A 259 9.06 17.46 -10.29
CA LYS A 259 10.30 17.90 -10.92
C LYS A 259 11.46 18.06 -9.93
N ASP A 260 11.20 18.55 -8.72
CA ASP A 260 12.20 18.68 -7.66
C ASP A 260 12.82 17.33 -7.21
N VAL A 261 12.09 16.22 -7.36
CA VAL A 261 12.64 14.88 -7.15
C VAL A 261 13.48 14.43 -8.34
N ILE A 262 12.99 14.66 -9.56
CA ILE A 262 13.69 14.32 -10.80
C ILE A 262 15.06 15.04 -10.86
N ASP A 263 15.10 16.31 -10.47
CA ASP A 263 16.30 17.14 -10.47
C ASP A 263 17.36 16.75 -9.44
N LEU A 264 17.01 15.93 -8.46
CA LEU A 264 18.03 15.34 -7.60
C LEU A 264 19.01 14.47 -8.37
N LYS A 265 18.60 13.89 -9.51
CA LYS A 265 19.39 12.97 -10.36
C LYS A 265 19.98 11.78 -9.59
N LEU A 266 19.29 11.37 -8.53
CA LEU A 266 19.66 10.24 -7.67
C LEU A 266 18.98 8.93 -8.08
N TYR A 267 17.90 9.03 -8.85
CA TYR A 267 17.04 7.91 -9.21
C TYR A 267 16.91 7.78 -10.72
N THR A 268 16.76 6.55 -11.18
CA THR A 268 16.50 6.21 -12.59
C THR A 268 15.58 4.99 -12.64
N LEU A 269 14.86 4.80 -13.74
CA LEU A 269 14.10 3.58 -13.95
C LEU A 269 15.03 2.35 -13.91
N TYR A 270 14.63 1.34 -13.15
CA TYR A 270 15.40 0.09 -13.07
C TYR A 270 15.07 -0.75 -14.32
N PRO A 271 16.08 -1.27 -15.05
CA PRO A 271 15.86 -1.93 -16.34
C PRO A 271 14.96 -3.17 -16.24
N ASP A 272 15.10 -3.95 -15.16
CA ASP A 272 14.27 -5.14 -14.93
C ASP A 272 13.08 -4.78 -14.04
N TYR A 273 11.97 -4.49 -14.70
CA TYR A 273 10.72 -4.05 -14.06
C TYR A 273 10.21 -4.98 -12.95
N VAL A 274 10.31 -6.30 -13.15
CA VAL A 274 9.80 -7.27 -12.17
C VAL A 274 10.82 -7.51 -11.06
N ASN A 275 12.09 -7.65 -11.41
CA ASN A 275 13.13 -8.01 -10.44
C ASN A 275 13.42 -6.88 -9.44
N MET A 276 13.04 -5.65 -9.75
CA MET A 276 13.12 -4.50 -8.85
C MET A 276 12.50 -4.78 -7.48
N PHE A 277 11.37 -5.45 -7.41
CA PHE A 277 10.66 -5.75 -6.15
C PHE A 277 11.41 -6.73 -5.26
N PHE A 278 12.39 -7.43 -5.80
CA PHE A 278 13.20 -8.45 -5.11
C PHE A 278 14.64 -8.03 -4.87
N GLN A 279 14.99 -6.77 -5.19
CA GLN A 279 16.28 -6.18 -4.87
C GLN A 279 16.21 -5.47 -3.52
N PRO A 280 17.17 -5.65 -2.61
CA PRO A 280 17.19 -4.88 -1.35
C PRO A 280 17.35 -3.38 -1.60
N VAL A 281 18.11 -3.02 -2.61
CA VAL A 281 18.36 -1.64 -3.07
C VAL A 281 18.44 -1.65 -4.59
N CYS A 282 17.86 -0.66 -5.26
CA CYS A 282 18.08 -0.41 -6.69
C CYS A 282 17.92 1.07 -7.04
N SER A 283 18.25 1.44 -8.29
CA SER A 283 18.23 2.83 -8.75
C SER A 283 16.86 3.48 -8.78
N GLU A 284 15.78 2.71 -8.75
CA GLU A 284 14.41 3.23 -8.85
C GLU A 284 13.73 3.40 -7.49
N ILE A 285 14.15 2.64 -6.47
CA ILE A 285 13.54 2.70 -5.15
C ILE A 285 13.98 3.97 -4.44
N ILE A 286 13.02 4.82 -4.09
CA ILE A 286 13.23 6.04 -3.30
C ILE A 286 13.11 5.72 -1.81
N MET A 287 12.08 4.96 -1.44
CA MET A 287 11.87 4.48 -0.07
C MET A 287 11.10 3.16 -0.08
N ASN A 288 11.58 2.22 0.70
CA ASN A 288 10.93 0.91 0.90
C ASN A 288 10.92 0.52 2.38
N ARG A 289 10.12 -0.47 2.71
CA ARG A 289 10.28 -1.21 3.96
C ARG A 289 11.15 -2.43 3.64
N PRO A 290 12.42 -2.43 4.05
CA PRO A 290 13.31 -3.54 3.77
C PRO A 290 12.85 -4.78 4.54
N ARG A 291 12.95 -5.93 3.89
CA ARG A 291 12.64 -7.23 4.48
C ARG A 291 13.92 -8.07 4.52
N ILE A 292 14.01 -8.97 5.48
CA ILE A 292 15.09 -9.94 5.50
C ILE A 292 14.87 -10.96 4.36
N LYS A 293 15.96 -11.50 3.84
CA LYS A 293 15.92 -12.58 2.87
C LYS A 293 15.35 -13.84 3.52
N MET A 294 14.25 -14.37 3.01
CA MET A 294 13.54 -15.49 3.61
C MET A 294 13.26 -16.58 2.58
N ASN A 295 13.28 -17.84 3.01
CA ASN A 295 12.77 -18.94 2.21
C ASN A 295 11.26 -19.12 2.43
N PHE A 296 10.62 -19.87 1.54
CA PHE A 296 9.18 -20.10 1.56
C PHE A 296 8.67 -20.77 2.85
N GLU A 297 9.49 -21.56 3.53
CA GLU A 297 9.10 -22.33 4.73
C GLU A 297 9.21 -21.53 6.04
N GLN A 298 10.09 -20.53 6.09
CA GLN A 298 10.34 -19.71 7.29
C GLN A 298 9.29 -18.62 7.53
N GLY A 299 8.33 -18.46 6.65
CA GLY A 299 7.50 -17.27 6.55
C GLY A 299 6.18 -17.25 7.30
N HIS A 300 5.94 -18.14 8.24
CA HIS A 300 4.66 -18.12 8.97
C HIS A 300 4.47 -16.90 9.89
N THR A 301 5.51 -16.16 10.21
CA THR A 301 5.44 -15.06 11.18
C THR A 301 5.78 -13.66 10.66
N ASN A 302 6.37 -13.50 9.45
CA ASN A 302 6.92 -12.22 9.01
C ASN A 302 6.62 -11.81 7.55
N GLY A 303 5.51 -12.21 7.00
CA GLY A 303 4.87 -11.51 5.87
C GLY A 303 5.35 -11.81 4.45
N SER A 304 6.63 -11.97 4.12
CA SER A 304 7.05 -12.04 2.71
C SER A 304 6.84 -13.39 2.03
N THR A 305 7.08 -14.49 2.73
CA THR A 305 6.88 -15.83 2.17
C THR A 305 5.44 -16.31 2.26
N PHE A 306 4.72 -15.87 3.30
CA PHE A 306 3.27 -16.07 3.39
C PHE A 306 2.58 -15.43 2.19
N TRP A 307 3.00 -14.22 1.81
CA TRP A 307 2.46 -13.52 0.66
C TRP A 307 2.67 -14.30 -0.65
N THR A 308 3.89 -14.80 -0.92
CA THR A 308 4.16 -15.59 -2.12
C THR A 308 3.28 -16.85 -2.18
N ARG A 309 3.11 -17.55 -1.05
CA ARG A 309 2.21 -18.70 -0.97
C ARG A 309 0.76 -18.34 -1.20
N PHE A 310 0.36 -17.16 -0.72
CA PHE A 310 -1.00 -16.67 -0.85
C PHE A 310 -1.36 -16.36 -2.31
N ILE A 311 -0.48 -15.71 -3.07
CA ILE A 311 -0.72 -15.37 -4.49
C ILE A 311 -0.42 -16.51 -5.45
N ALA A 312 0.48 -17.43 -5.11
CA ALA A 312 0.86 -18.54 -5.98
C ALA A 312 -0.33 -19.43 -6.32
N THR A 313 -0.33 -19.97 -7.55
CA THR A 313 -1.40 -20.86 -8.02
C THR A 313 -1.33 -22.23 -7.33
N GLN A 314 -2.45 -22.97 -7.35
CA GLN A 314 -2.49 -24.33 -6.80
C GLN A 314 -1.50 -25.27 -7.50
N GLY A 315 -1.25 -25.08 -8.79
CA GLY A 315 -0.29 -25.86 -9.56
C GLY A 315 1.16 -25.71 -9.11
N TYR A 316 1.44 -24.74 -8.24
CA TYR A 316 2.72 -24.49 -7.56
C TYR A 316 2.56 -24.47 -6.02
N ASP A 317 1.67 -25.30 -5.49
CA ASP A 317 1.41 -25.42 -4.06
C ASP A 317 0.94 -24.14 -3.34
N GLY A 318 0.46 -23.16 -4.10
CA GLY A 318 -0.07 -21.93 -3.58
C GLY A 318 -1.55 -22.02 -3.21
N TRP A 319 -2.04 -20.94 -2.61
CA TRP A 319 -3.43 -20.84 -2.17
C TRP A 319 -4.34 -20.13 -3.18
N ALA A 320 -3.78 -19.58 -4.25
CA ALA A 320 -4.50 -18.77 -5.24
C ALA A 320 -5.45 -17.76 -4.57
N GLY A 321 -4.91 -16.99 -3.62
CA GLY A 321 -5.72 -16.11 -2.75
C GLY A 321 -6.11 -14.79 -3.40
N GLU A 322 -5.33 -14.32 -4.38
CA GLU A 322 -5.62 -13.11 -5.16
C GLU A 322 -5.75 -13.46 -6.65
N TRP A 323 -6.82 -12.97 -7.26
CA TRP A 323 -7.14 -13.18 -8.67
C TRP A 323 -7.17 -11.84 -9.40
N VAL A 324 -6.49 -11.76 -10.53
CA VAL A 324 -6.52 -10.57 -11.37
C VAL A 324 -7.83 -10.54 -12.16
N THR A 325 -8.43 -9.37 -12.30
CA THR A 325 -9.66 -9.18 -13.08
C THR A 325 -9.35 -9.08 -14.58
N GLN A 326 -10.33 -9.42 -15.43
CA GLN A 326 -10.24 -9.11 -16.85
C GLN A 326 -10.18 -7.59 -17.08
N ASN A 327 -10.83 -6.80 -16.23
CA ASN A 327 -10.80 -5.34 -16.30
C ASN A 327 -9.36 -4.81 -16.21
N MET A 328 -8.54 -5.36 -15.29
CA MET A 328 -7.11 -5.02 -15.21
C MET A 328 -6.35 -5.49 -16.46
N VAL A 329 -6.60 -6.71 -16.94
CA VAL A 329 -5.98 -7.24 -18.16
C VAL A 329 -6.28 -6.38 -19.37
N ASP A 330 -7.48 -5.81 -19.45
CA ASP A 330 -7.90 -4.92 -20.55
C ASP A 330 -7.18 -3.57 -20.54
N MET A 331 -6.66 -3.11 -19.40
CA MET A 331 -5.89 -1.88 -19.30
C MET A 331 -4.54 -1.95 -20.02
N PHE A 332 -3.96 -3.15 -20.15
CA PHE A 332 -2.75 -3.33 -20.94
C PHE A 332 -3.08 -3.13 -22.43
N GLU A 333 -2.50 -2.13 -23.04
CA GLU A 333 -2.72 -1.75 -24.44
C GLU A 333 -2.20 -2.82 -25.42
N ASP A 334 -2.44 -2.61 -26.70
CA ASP A 334 -1.77 -3.38 -27.74
C ASP A 334 -0.30 -2.92 -27.93
N SER A 335 0.47 -3.68 -28.69
CA SER A 335 1.88 -3.38 -28.97
C SER A 335 2.10 -2.13 -29.84
N LYS A 336 1.03 -1.48 -30.30
CA LYS A 336 1.03 -0.19 -31.00
C LYS A 336 0.57 0.96 -30.11
N GLY A 337 0.29 0.69 -28.83
CA GLY A 337 -0.08 1.69 -27.83
C GLY A 337 -1.56 2.10 -27.85
N TYR A 338 -2.42 1.32 -28.48
CA TYR A 338 -3.87 1.57 -28.47
C TYR A 338 -4.58 0.72 -27.42
N PRO A 339 -5.58 1.28 -26.72
CA PRO A 339 -6.51 0.50 -25.91
C PRO A 339 -7.11 -0.64 -26.73
N ILE A 340 -7.31 -1.81 -26.12
CA ILE A 340 -7.83 -2.98 -26.85
C ILE A 340 -9.20 -2.75 -27.48
N THR A 341 -10.00 -1.84 -26.91
CA THR A 341 -11.30 -1.43 -27.49
C THR A 341 -11.18 -0.67 -28.80
N ASN A 342 -10.03 -0.05 -29.06
CA ASN A 342 -9.73 0.74 -30.25
C ASN A 342 -8.62 0.10 -31.11
N SER A 343 -8.13 -1.06 -30.68
CA SER A 343 -7.05 -1.77 -31.37
C SER A 343 -7.52 -2.39 -32.68
N LYS A 344 -6.68 -2.28 -33.70
CA LYS A 344 -6.88 -2.95 -35.00
C LYS A 344 -6.21 -4.33 -35.08
N ILE A 345 -5.42 -4.68 -34.06
CA ILE A 345 -4.62 -5.92 -34.03
C ILE A 345 -5.02 -6.87 -32.91
N TYR A 346 -5.79 -6.43 -31.93
CA TYR A 346 -6.35 -7.27 -30.88
C TYR A 346 -7.40 -8.23 -31.45
N LYS A 347 -7.43 -9.48 -30.94
CA LYS A 347 -8.41 -10.50 -31.29
C LYS A 347 -8.87 -11.24 -30.04
N ASP A 348 -10.18 -11.43 -29.89
CA ASP A 348 -10.75 -12.19 -28.76
C ASP A 348 -10.36 -13.67 -28.76
N GLU A 349 -10.05 -14.23 -29.94
CA GLU A 349 -9.62 -15.62 -30.11
C GLU A 349 -8.16 -15.82 -29.64
N ASP A 350 -7.34 -14.75 -29.67
CA ASP A 350 -5.97 -14.73 -29.16
C ASP A 350 -5.73 -13.46 -28.33
N PRO A 351 -6.31 -13.36 -27.13
CA PRO A 351 -6.40 -12.11 -26.38
C PRO A 351 -5.06 -11.66 -25.80
N TYR A 352 -4.01 -12.44 -25.96
CA TYR A 352 -2.70 -12.17 -25.38
C TYR A 352 -1.63 -11.83 -26.42
N ALA A 353 -1.90 -12.03 -27.71
CA ALA A 353 -0.99 -11.63 -28.78
C ALA A 353 -0.92 -10.11 -28.94
N ASN A 354 0.26 -9.61 -29.26
CA ASN A 354 0.49 -8.21 -29.57
C ASN A 354 0.01 -7.24 -28.46
N ARG A 355 0.29 -7.56 -27.21
CA ARG A 355 -0.06 -6.74 -26.04
C ARG A 355 1.16 -6.00 -25.50
N ASP A 356 0.92 -5.01 -24.65
CA ASP A 356 1.94 -4.36 -23.82
C ASP A 356 2.77 -5.44 -23.09
N PRO A 357 4.11 -5.39 -23.16
CA PRO A 357 4.96 -6.39 -22.51
C PRO A 357 4.70 -6.55 -21.01
N ARG A 358 4.22 -5.50 -20.33
CA ARG A 358 3.89 -5.55 -18.90
C ARG A 358 2.73 -6.48 -18.57
N LEU A 359 1.88 -6.83 -19.55
CA LEU A 359 0.85 -7.85 -19.31
C LEU A 359 1.47 -9.16 -18.79
N ASP A 360 2.45 -9.68 -19.52
CA ASP A 360 3.14 -10.91 -19.10
C ASP A 360 4.09 -10.69 -17.91
N MET A 361 4.54 -9.47 -17.65
CA MET A 361 5.34 -9.17 -16.46
C MET A 361 4.50 -9.15 -15.17
N CYS A 362 3.23 -8.73 -15.25
CA CYS A 362 2.36 -8.52 -14.10
C CYS A 362 1.33 -9.63 -13.87
N VAL A 363 0.92 -10.37 -14.92
CA VAL A 363 -0.23 -11.28 -14.88
C VAL A 363 0.17 -12.68 -15.35
N LEU A 364 -0.17 -13.69 -14.57
CA LEU A 364 -0.13 -15.10 -14.95
C LEU A 364 -1.44 -15.48 -15.64
N ARG A 365 -1.35 -16.07 -16.82
CA ARG A 365 -2.46 -16.42 -17.70
C ARG A 365 -2.32 -17.82 -18.27
N ASN A 366 -3.39 -18.35 -18.83
CA ASN A 366 -3.35 -19.67 -19.48
C ASN A 366 -2.31 -19.74 -20.60
N ASP A 367 -1.67 -20.89 -20.73
CA ASP A 367 -0.66 -21.24 -21.75
C ASP A 367 0.65 -20.40 -21.71
N ARG A 368 0.77 -19.44 -20.77
CA ARG A 368 2.04 -18.76 -20.52
C ARG A 368 3.05 -19.74 -19.92
N PHE A 369 4.28 -19.76 -20.45
CA PHE A 369 5.38 -20.48 -19.81
C PHE A 369 5.79 -19.77 -18.52
N TRP A 370 5.84 -20.50 -17.41
CA TRP A 370 6.23 -20.00 -16.11
C TRP A 370 7.12 -21.02 -15.42
N TYR A 371 8.32 -20.60 -15.07
CA TYR A 371 9.33 -21.42 -14.43
C TYR A 371 9.73 -22.69 -15.21
N ASN A 372 8.93 -23.75 -15.28
CA ASN A 372 9.29 -25.03 -15.89
C ASN A 372 8.17 -25.66 -16.71
N ARG A 373 7.02 -25.00 -16.85
CA ARG A 373 5.88 -25.51 -17.62
C ARG A 373 4.94 -24.39 -18.06
N LYS A 374 4.04 -24.71 -18.94
CA LYS A 374 2.91 -23.84 -19.28
C LYS A 374 1.88 -23.86 -18.14
N LEU A 375 1.29 -22.69 -17.87
CA LEU A 375 0.22 -22.51 -16.90
C LEU A 375 -1.10 -23.05 -17.44
N GLU A 376 -1.92 -23.62 -16.56
CA GLU A 376 -3.13 -24.35 -16.88
C GLU A 376 -4.34 -23.78 -16.13
N PHE A 377 -4.90 -22.67 -16.64
CA PHE A 377 -6.12 -22.06 -16.09
C PHE A 377 -7.40 -22.52 -16.79
N TRP A 378 -7.35 -23.59 -17.57
CA TRP A 378 -8.44 -24.09 -18.39
C TRP A 378 -9.38 -25.04 -17.64
N VAL A 379 -10.58 -25.22 -18.21
CA VAL A 379 -11.48 -26.36 -17.96
C VAL A 379 -11.65 -27.16 -19.25
N SER A 380 -11.90 -28.49 -19.18
CA SER A 380 -12.18 -29.28 -20.36
C SER A 380 -13.53 -28.91 -20.98
N ALA A 381 -13.72 -29.18 -22.27
CA ALA A 381 -14.95 -28.91 -23.01
C ALA A 381 -16.19 -29.56 -22.36
N ASN A 382 -16.02 -30.75 -21.74
CA ASN A 382 -17.09 -31.44 -21.01
C ASN A 382 -17.22 -31.00 -19.53
N GLY A 383 -16.39 -30.05 -19.06
CA GLY A 383 -16.39 -29.52 -17.68
C GLY A 383 -15.91 -30.48 -16.59
N LYS A 384 -15.40 -31.68 -16.96
CA LYS A 384 -15.00 -32.73 -15.98
C LYS A 384 -13.57 -32.57 -15.47
N GLU A 385 -12.70 -31.91 -16.23
CA GLU A 385 -11.30 -31.72 -15.89
C GLU A 385 -10.96 -30.25 -15.81
N THR A 386 -10.05 -29.93 -14.91
CA THR A 386 -9.52 -28.58 -14.72
C THR A 386 -8.00 -28.59 -14.75
N GLY A 387 -7.43 -27.54 -15.32
CA GLY A 387 -5.98 -27.32 -15.28
C GLY A 387 -5.47 -27.08 -13.86
N ARG A 388 -4.21 -27.42 -13.63
CA ARG A 388 -3.56 -27.36 -12.31
C ARG A 388 -3.59 -25.99 -11.66
N ASP A 389 -3.50 -24.92 -12.45
CA ASP A 389 -3.44 -23.54 -11.96
C ASP A 389 -4.84 -22.93 -11.78
N LYS A 390 -5.84 -23.44 -12.49
CA LYS A 390 -7.26 -23.19 -12.19
C LYS A 390 -7.62 -23.75 -10.81
N GLY A 391 -7.10 -24.91 -10.51
CA GLY A 391 -7.25 -25.57 -9.21
C GLY A 391 -8.60 -26.26 -9.00
N THR A 392 -8.64 -27.14 -8.01
CA THR A 392 -9.85 -27.85 -7.56
C THR A 392 -10.22 -27.53 -6.13
N THR A 393 -9.24 -27.37 -5.24
CA THR A 393 -9.41 -27.00 -3.83
C THR A 393 -9.32 -25.48 -3.63
N HIS A 394 -8.37 -24.86 -4.32
CA HIS A 394 -8.16 -23.40 -4.35
C HIS A 394 -8.48 -22.88 -5.74
N ILE A 395 -9.77 -22.85 -6.08
CA ILE A 395 -10.24 -22.52 -7.42
C ILE A 395 -9.99 -21.04 -7.69
N ASN A 396 -9.27 -20.74 -8.77
CA ASN A 396 -9.16 -19.41 -9.34
C ASN A 396 -10.33 -19.19 -10.31
N VAL A 397 -11.31 -18.41 -9.91
CA VAL A 397 -12.54 -18.22 -10.70
C VAL A 397 -12.35 -17.19 -11.81
N LEU A 398 -11.44 -16.22 -11.65
CA LEU A 398 -11.21 -15.17 -12.65
C LEU A 398 -10.24 -15.57 -13.78
N GLY A 399 -9.52 -16.69 -13.64
CA GLY A 399 -8.66 -17.24 -14.70
C GLY A 399 -7.29 -16.57 -14.83
N TYR A 400 -6.92 -15.68 -13.90
CA TYR A 400 -5.64 -14.98 -13.86
C TYR A 400 -5.08 -14.94 -12.45
N ALA A 401 -3.75 -14.86 -12.32
CA ALA A 401 -3.06 -14.64 -11.05
C ALA A 401 -1.98 -13.56 -11.17
N ILE A 402 -1.47 -13.09 -10.04
CA ILE A 402 -0.45 -12.03 -10.00
C ILE A 402 0.93 -12.65 -10.26
N ALA A 403 1.67 -12.10 -11.23
CA ALA A 403 3.08 -12.41 -11.46
C ALA A 403 4.02 -11.42 -10.75
N LYS A 404 3.65 -10.13 -10.70
CA LYS A 404 4.51 -9.00 -10.31
C LYS A 404 5.27 -9.20 -8.99
N PHE A 405 4.64 -9.84 -8.00
CA PHE A 405 5.24 -10.07 -6.68
C PHE A 405 5.61 -11.54 -6.42
N TRP A 406 5.70 -12.33 -7.46
CA TRP A 406 6.11 -13.72 -7.37
C TRP A 406 7.30 -13.97 -8.29
N PRO A 407 8.54 -13.98 -7.73
CA PRO A 407 9.72 -14.22 -8.56
C PRO A 407 9.69 -15.64 -9.13
N GLU A 408 9.93 -15.77 -10.41
CA GLU A 408 9.85 -17.03 -11.13
C GLU A 408 10.76 -18.12 -10.53
N ALA A 409 11.93 -17.71 -10.02
CA ALA A 409 12.86 -18.61 -9.35
C ALA A 409 12.43 -19.07 -7.95
N HIS A 410 11.42 -18.41 -7.35
CA HIS A 410 11.01 -18.67 -5.97
C HIS A 410 9.95 -19.75 -5.89
N GLN A 411 10.38 -20.98 -5.71
CA GLN A 411 9.51 -22.16 -5.61
C GLN A 411 9.54 -22.72 -4.18
N ARG A 412 8.35 -23.03 -3.64
CA ARG A 412 8.18 -23.54 -2.27
C ARG A 412 9.09 -24.73 -1.95
N TYR A 413 9.08 -25.72 -2.82
CA TYR A 413 9.77 -27.00 -2.61
C TYR A 413 11.27 -26.98 -2.92
N LYS A 414 11.82 -25.81 -3.32
CA LYS A 414 13.24 -25.67 -3.66
C LYS A 414 14.06 -24.95 -2.58
N GLY A 415 13.43 -24.53 -1.49
CA GLY A 415 14.11 -23.83 -0.40
C GLY A 415 14.79 -22.50 -0.82
N THR A 416 14.38 -21.94 -1.98
CA THR A 416 14.95 -20.69 -2.45
C THR A 416 14.54 -19.53 -1.56
N SER A 417 15.50 -18.63 -1.28
CA SER A 417 15.24 -17.42 -0.50
C SER A 417 15.21 -16.21 -1.39
N THR A 418 14.31 -15.28 -1.12
CA THR A 418 14.26 -13.99 -1.83
C THR A 418 13.99 -12.84 -0.87
N TYR A 419 14.37 -11.63 -1.30
CA TYR A 419 13.83 -10.41 -0.70
C TYR A 419 12.46 -10.14 -1.30
N MET A 420 11.59 -9.47 -0.55
CA MET A 420 10.38 -8.88 -1.08
C MET A 420 10.19 -7.54 -0.38
N ASN A 421 10.39 -6.47 -1.13
CA ASN A 421 10.25 -5.12 -0.60
C ASN A 421 8.79 -4.69 -0.68
N TYR A 422 8.35 -3.96 0.33
CA TYR A 422 7.21 -3.07 0.18
C TYR A 422 7.75 -1.68 -0.16
N ILE A 423 7.41 -1.19 -1.36
CA ILE A 423 7.93 0.09 -1.87
C ILE A 423 6.92 1.19 -1.54
N PHE A 424 7.35 2.20 -0.76
CA PHE A 424 6.53 3.39 -0.47
C PHE A 424 6.58 4.39 -1.61
N PHE A 425 7.77 4.62 -2.16
CA PHE A 425 8.00 5.55 -3.27
C PHE A 425 9.03 4.97 -4.23
N ARG A 426 8.74 5.07 -5.52
CA ARG A 426 9.67 4.74 -6.60
C ARG A 426 9.64 5.78 -7.72
N TYR A 427 10.70 5.84 -8.50
CA TYR A 427 10.91 6.90 -9.48
C TYR A 427 9.83 6.94 -10.57
N ALA A 428 9.32 5.79 -11.02
CA ALA A 428 8.23 5.75 -11.99
C ALA A 428 6.95 6.46 -11.51
N GLU A 429 6.63 6.39 -10.22
CA GLU A 429 5.52 7.17 -9.65
C GLU A 429 5.78 8.68 -9.79
N ILE A 430 7.00 9.12 -9.53
CA ILE A 430 7.37 10.55 -9.62
C ILE A 430 7.25 11.05 -11.06
N LEU A 431 7.68 10.24 -12.04
CA LEU A 431 7.50 10.53 -13.45
C LEU A 431 6.01 10.67 -13.81
N LEU A 432 5.18 9.76 -13.32
CA LEU A 432 3.73 9.80 -13.55
C LEU A 432 3.04 10.97 -12.82
N ASN A 433 3.51 11.33 -11.62
CA ASN A 433 3.03 12.51 -10.90
C ASN A 433 3.33 13.80 -11.69
N PHE A 434 4.53 13.89 -12.26
CA PHE A 434 4.91 14.99 -13.13
C PHE A 434 4.03 15.03 -14.40
N ALA A 435 3.90 13.90 -15.09
CA ALA A 435 3.13 13.82 -16.34
C ALA A 435 1.66 14.23 -16.13
N GLU A 436 1.02 13.74 -15.05
CA GLU A 436 -0.36 14.06 -14.70
C GLU A 436 -0.51 15.56 -14.42
N ALA A 437 0.32 16.08 -13.51
CA ALA A 437 0.23 17.49 -13.12
C ALA A 437 0.56 18.43 -14.29
N GLN A 438 1.62 18.16 -15.04
CA GLN A 438 2.05 19.02 -16.14
C GLN A 438 1.08 18.99 -17.33
N ASN A 439 0.41 17.83 -17.56
CA ASN A 439 -0.67 17.77 -18.55
C ASN A 439 -1.85 18.67 -18.14
N GLU A 440 -2.19 18.72 -16.86
CA GLU A 440 -3.28 19.60 -16.39
C GLU A 440 -2.90 21.09 -16.47
N VAL A 441 -1.62 21.43 -16.34
CA VAL A 441 -1.11 22.80 -16.53
C VAL A 441 -1.27 23.23 -17.99
N GLY A 442 -0.74 22.47 -18.94
CA GLY A 442 -0.60 22.97 -20.32
C GLY A 442 -0.90 21.97 -21.45
N GLY A 443 -1.39 20.77 -21.13
CA GLY A 443 -1.71 19.74 -22.13
C GLY A 443 -0.53 18.85 -22.51
N PRO A 444 -0.70 17.99 -23.53
CA PRO A 444 0.23 16.91 -23.86
C PRO A 444 1.63 17.36 -24.28
N GLU A 445 1.74 18.53 -24.89
CA GLU A 445 3.02 19.12 -25.36
C GLU A 445 3.66 20.04 -24.29
N SER A 446 3.03 20.17 -23.12
CA SER A 446 3.50 21.03 -22.05
C SER A 446 4.80 20.52 -21.45
N SER A 447 5.70 21.44 -21.10
CA SER A 447 6.98 21.14 -20.48
C SER A 447 7.27 22.07 -19.30
N LEU A 448 8.05 21.58 -18.34
CA LEU A 448 8.59 22.36 -17.25
C LEU A 448 10.12 22.17 -17.20
N GLU A 449 10.87 23.27 -17.35
CA GLU A 449 12.34 23.25 -17.31
C GLU A 449 12.94 22.22 -18.29
N GLY A 450 12.39 22.14 -19.52
CA GLY A 450 12.89 21.29 -20.59
C GLY A 450 12.45 19.82 -20.55
N LEU A 451 11.64 19.40 -19.57
CA LEU A 451 11.05 18.05 -19.50
C LEU A 451 9.57 18.14 -19.89
N SER A 452 9.16 17.40 -20.93
CA SER A 452 7.77 17.38 -21.38
C SER A 452 6.99 16.17 -20.84
N VAL A 453 5.65 16.26 -20.93
CA VAL A 453 4.74 15.14 -20.61
C VAL A 453 5.07 13.92 -21.48
N ARG A 454 5.32 14.13 -22.79
CA ARG A 454 5.62 13.05 -23.73
C ARG A 454 6.98 12.40 -23.48
N ASP A 455 8.01 13.19 -23.09
CA ASP A 455 9.33 12.65 -22.77
C ASP A 455 9.25 11.64 -21.63
N VAL A 456 8.56 12.03 -20.56
CA VAL A 456 8.38 11.20 -19.37
C VAL A 456 7.63 9.89 -19.69
N LEU A 457 6.53 9.98 -20.44
CA LEU A 457 5.78 8.77 -20.82
C LEU A 457 6.57 7.88 -21.77
N THR A 458 7.36 8.48 -22.67
CA THR A 458 8.22 7.75 -23.61
C THR A 458 9.33 7.00 -22.86
N GLU A 459 9.99 7.66 -21.89
CA GLU A 459 11.00 7.04 -21.05
C GLU A 459 10.44 5.84 -20.27
N LEU A 460 9.29 6.03 -19.61
CA LEU A 460 8.66 5.02 -18.79
C LEU A 460 8.24 3.78 -19.61
N ARG A 461 7.60 3.99 -20.75
CA ARG A 461 7.16 2.92 -21.66
C ARG A 461 8.33 2.26 -22.37
N GLY A 462 9.32 3.03 -22.77
CA GLY A 462 10.55 2.53 -23.42
C GLY A 462 11.35 1.56 -22.58
N ARG A 463 11.34 1.67 -21.25
CA ARG A 463 11.98 0.73 -20.32
C ARG A 463 11.58 -0.72 -20.58
N VAL A 464 10.32 -0.96 -20.90
CA VAL A 464 9.74 -2.30 -21.14
C VAL A 464 9.58 -2.63 -22.63
N GLY A 465 10.03 -1.76 -23.52
CA GLY A 465 9.89 -1.94 -24.97
C GLY A 465 8.50 -1.63 -25.53
N GLN A 466 7.64 -0.93 -24.77
CA GLN A 466 6.36 -0.45 -25.28
C GLN A 466 6.56 0.85 -26.05
N VAL A 467 5.80 1.04 -27.13
CA VAL A 467 5.89 2.25 -27.96
C VAL A 467 5.37 3.50 -27.23
N PRO A 468 5.80 4.71 -27.61
CA PRO A 468 5.21 5.94 -27.12
C PRO A 468 3.69 5.98 -27.30
N VAL A 469 3.01 6.78 -26.48
CA VAL A 469 1.55 6.97 -26.62
C VAL A 469 1.24 7.58 -27.98
N PRO A 470 0.38 6.95 -28.82
CA PRO A 470 0.04 7.49 -30.13
C PRO A 470 -0.60 8.89 -30.06
N THR A 471 -0.21 9.78 -30.95
CA THR A 471 -0.63 11.20 -30.92
C THR A 471 -2.10 11.37 -31.22
N ASP A 472 -2.69 10.56 -32.08
CA ASP A 472 -4.11 10.64 -32.48
C ASP A 472 -5.09 10.34 -31.35
N ILE A 473 -4.63 9.61 -30.32
CA ILE A 473 -5.42 9.31 -29.10
C ILE A 473 -4.95 10.11 -27.86
N SER A 474 -4.06 11.09 -28.05
CA SER A 474 -3.46 11.89 -26.97
C SER A 474 -3.14 13.32 -27.39
N ASP A 475 -3.88 13.88 -28.37
CA ASP A 475 -3.66 15.21 -28.96
C ASP A 475 -4.29 16.36 -28.13
N THR A 476 -5.20 16.04 -27.20
CA THR A 476 -5.79 17.02 -26.27
C THR A 476 -5.46 16.69 -24.82
N LYS A 477 -5.62 17.70 -23.95
CA LYS A 477 -5.44 17.55 -22.50
C LYS A 477 -6.28 16.39 -21.95
N GLU A 478 -7.53 16.31 -22.33
CA GLU A 478 -8.49 15.30 -21.87
C GLU A 478 -8.08 13.89 -22.34
N LYS A 479 -7.76 13.75 -23.62
CA LYS A 479 -7.31 12.46 -24.16
C LYS A 479 -5.99 12.01 -23.52
N MET A 480 -5.04 12.92 -23.34
CA MET A 480 -3.77 12.61 -22.67
C MET A 480 -4.00 12.26 -21.19
N ARG A 481 -4.91 12.95 -20.49
CA ARG A 481 -5.31 12.58 -19.11
C ARG A 481 -5.75 11.14 -19.02
N GLU A 482 -6.63 10.69 -19.91
CA GLU A 482 -7.09 9.28 -19.91
C GLU A 482 -5.93 8.30 -20.21
N ARG A 483 -4.96 8.69 -21.03
CA ARG A 483 -3.76 7.87 -21.27
C ARG A 483 -2.86 7.82 -20.03
N ILE A 484 -2.67 8.95 -19.35
CA ILE A 484 -1.91 9.00 -18.09
C ILE A 484 -2.60 8.18 -17.00
N TYR A 485 -3.92 8.26 -16.87
CA TYR A 485 -4.68 7.46 -15.91
C TYR A 485 -4.55 5.96 -16.20
N ASN A 486 -4.59 5.57 -17.47
CA ASN A 486 -4.34 4.19 -17.87
C ASN A 486 -2.89 3.77 -17.59
N GLU A 487 -1.91 4.60 -17.95
CA GLU A 487 -0.49 4.34 -17.72
C GLU A 487 -0.17 4.18 -16.22
N ARG A 488 -0.77 5.03 -15.36
CA ARG A 488 -0.67 4.85 -13.90
C ARG A 488 -1.22 3.49 -13.45
N GLY A 489 -2.38 3.10 -13.96
CA GLY A 489 -2.99 1.81 -13.63
C GLY A 489 -2.17 0.62 -14.09
N VAL A 490 -1.53 0.69 -15.26
CA VAL A 490 -0.66 -0.38 -15.80
C VAL A 490 0.69 -0.43 -15.07
N GLU A 491 1.36 0.72 -14.96
CA GLU A 491 2.70 0.82 -14.37
C GLU A 491 2.71 0.49 -12.87
N LEU A 492 1.75 1.05 -12.15
CA LEU A 492 1.63 0.93 -10.69
C LEU A 492 0.63 -0.15 -10.25
N CYS A 493 0.23 -1.08 -11.15
CA CYS A 493 -0.75 -2.10 -10.82
C CYS A 493 -0.34 -2.90 -9.58
N PHE A 494 -1.31 -3.18 -8.72
CA PHE A 494 -1.16 -3.92 -7.46
C PHE A 494 -0.26 -3.26 -6.39
N GLU A 495 0.25 -2.03 -6.62
CA GLU A 495 1.08 -1.27 -5.68
C GLU A 495 0.25 -0.30 -4.81
N GLU A 496 -1.06 -0.55 -4.66
CA GLU A 496 -2.00 0.21 -3.83
C GLU A 496 -2.31 1.64 -4.31
N HIS A 497 -1.91 2.00 -5.52
CA HIS A 497 -2.17 3.34 -6.07
C HIS A 497 -3.59 3.47 -6.62
N ARG A 498 -4.06 2.50 -7.41
CA ARG A 498 -5.29 2.57 -8.21
C ARG A 498 -6.52 2.97 -7.39
N TRP A 499 -6.72 2.37 -6.22
CA TRP A 499 -7.85 2.70 -5.35
C TRP A 499 -7.87 4.18 -4.98
N TYR A 500 -6.76 4.70 -4.43
CA TYR A 500 -6.67 6.10 -4.01
C TYR A 500 -6.59 7.07 -5.18
N ASP A 501 -6.02 6.68 -6.32
CA ASP A 501 -6.00 7.48 -7.55
C ASP A 501 -7.44 7.72 -8.03
N VAL A 502 -8.25 6.67 -8.15
CA VAL A 502 -9.65 6.77 -8.59
C VAL A 502 -10.50 7.59 -7.60
N LEU A 503 -10.29 7.42 -6.28
CA LEU A 503 -10.97 8.25 -5.29
C LEU A 503 -10.61 9.73 -5.46
N SER A 504 -9.33 10.07 -5.54
CA SER A 504 -8.87 11.45 -5.65
C SER A 504 -9.19 12.09 -7.01
N TRP A 505 -9.26 11.32 -8.10
CA TRP A 505 -9.81 11.77 -9.40
C TRP A 505 -11.31 12.03 -9.34
N HIS A 506 -11.99 11.68 -8.24
CA HIS A 506 -13.44 11.78 -8.08
C HIS A 506 -14.21 10.96 -9.11
N LYS A 507 -13.66 9.80 -9.47
CA LYS A 507 -14.18 8.89 -10.50
C LYS A 507 -14.65 7.54 -9.92
N GLY A 508 -14.82 7.41 -8.61
CA GLY A 508 -15.22 6.16 -7.97
C GLY A 508 -16.53 5.59 -8.51
N VAL A 509 -17.54 6.44 -8.68
CA VAL A 509 -18.84 6.04 -9.24
C VAL A 509 -18.71 5.55 -10.70
N GLU A 510 -17.84 6.17 -11.50
CA GLU A 510 -17.61 5.80 -12.91
C GLU A 510 -16.85 4.48 -13.05
N TYR A 511 -15.82 4.26 -12.22
CA TYR A 511 -14.91 3.11 -12.35
C TYR A 511 -15.36 1.91 -11.55
N PHE A 512 -15.78 2.11 -10.30
CA PHE A 512 -16.03 1.01 -9.36
C PHE A 512 -17.49 0.51 -9.35
N ASN A 513 -18.36 1.00 -10.25
CA ASN A 513 -19.67 0.41 -10.53
C ASN A 513 -19.69 -0.40 -11.84
N LYS A 514 -18.54 -0.50 -12.54
CA LYS A 514 -18.44 -1.33 -13.74
C LYS A 514 -18.45 -2.80 -13.35
N ASP A 515 -19.11 -3.61 -14.16
CA ASP A 515 -19.06 -5.07 -14.01
C ASP A 515 -17.63 -5.58 -13.99
N ILE A 516 -17.34 -6.47 -13.08
CA ILE A 516 -16.08 -7.18 -12.99
C ILE A 516 -16.18 -8.49 -13.77
N TYR A 517 -15.20 -8.71 -14.63
CA TYR A 517 -15.09 -9.88 -15.47
C TYR A 517 -13.86 -10.71 -15.14
N GLY A 518 -13.98 -12.00 -15.34
CA GLY A 518 -12.90 -12.94 -15.48
C GLY A 518 -12.81 -13.49 -16.91
N ILE A 519 -11.89 -14.43 -17.12
CA ILE A 519 -11.76 -15.19 -18.37
C ILE A 519 -12.06 -16.66 -18.11
N ARG A 520 -12.97 -17.22 -18.87
CA ARG A 520 -13.14 -18.67 -18.97
C ARG A 520 -12.28 -19.18 -20.11
N VAL A 521 -11.47 -20.18 -19.81
CA VAL A 521 -10.62 -20.87 -20.80
C VAL A 521 -11.12 -22.29 -20.93
N VAL A 522 -11.56 -22.67 -22.12
CA VAL A 522 -11.99 -24.04 -22.44
C VAL A 522 -10.91 -24.70 -23.27
N LYS A 523 -10.39 -25.86 -22.80
CA LYS A 523 -9.49 -26.69 -23.56
C LYS A 523 -10.30 -27.60 -24.50
N ASN A 524 -10.12 -27.40 -25.79
CA ASN A 524 -10.79 -28.16 -26.85
C ASN A 524 -10.20 -29.56 -27.00
N THR A 525 -10.90 -30.44 -27.68
CA THR A 525 -10.47 -31.82 -27.93
C THR A 525 -9.21 -31.94 -28.81
N ASP A 526 -8.97 -30.91 -29.63
CA ASP A 526 -7.76 -30.79 -30.47
C ASP A 526 -6.56 -30.16 -29.73
N GLY A 527 -6.75 -29.81 -28.44
CA GLY A 527 -5.71 -29.19 -27.61
C GLY A 527 -5.63 -27.67 -27.70
N THR A 528 -6.41 -27.03 -28.56
CA THR A 528 -6.54 -25.55 -28.61
C THR A 528 -7.36 -25.01 -27.45
N PHE A 529 -7.39 -23.68 -27.30
CA PHE A 529 -8.16 -23.02 -26.25
C PHE A 529 -9.20 -22.06 -26.84
N THR A 530 -10.38 -22.04 -26.23
CA THR A 530 -11.41 -21.04 -26.48
C THR A 530 -11.49 -20.13 -25.27
N TYR A 531 -11.48 -18.82 -25.51
CA TYR A 531 -11.52 -17.79 -24.48
C TYR A 531 -12.87 -17.10 -24.49
N SER A 532 -13.47 -16.90 -23.33
CA SER A 532 -14.72 -16.11 -23.18
C SER A 532 -14.70 -15.30 -21.91
N ARG A 533 -15.16 -14.05 -21.99
CA ARG A 533 -15.33 -13.20 -20.81
C ARG A 533 -16.53 -13.68 -20.01
N GLU A 534 -16.36 -13.86 -18.72
CA GLU A 534 -17.45 -14.21 -17.80
C GLU A 534 -17.61 -13.11 -16.75
N LYS A 535 -18.83 -12.62 -16.61
CA LYS A 535 -19.14 -11.66 -15.54
C LYS A 535 -19.02 -12.35 -14.19
N TYR A 536 -18.26 -11.74 -13.29
CA TYR A 536 -18.07 -12.23 -11.92
C TYR A 536 -19.03 -11.56 -10.95
N GLU A 537 -19.06 -10.22 -10.93
CA GLU A 537 -19.93 -9.44 -10.05
C GLU A 537 -20.18 -8.03 -10.59
N THR A 538 -21.17 -7.34 -10.03
CA THR A 538 -21.37 -5.90 -10.17
C THR A 538 -21.11 -5.26 -8.82
N PRO A 539 -20.00 -4.54 -8.63
CA PRO A 539 -19.74 -3.84 -7.38
C PRO A 539 -20.65 -2.61 -7.20
N THR A 540 -20.67 -2.08 -5.99
CA THR A 540 -21.44 -0.89 -5.65
C THR A 540 -20.56 0.15 -4.99
N PHE A 541 -20.47 1.32 -5.60
CA PHE A 541 -19.77 2.49 -5.07
C PHE A 541 -20.70 3.71 -5.10
N LYS A 542 -20.81 4.43 -3.99
CA LYS A 542 -21.68 5.61 -3.84
C LYS A 542 -20.82 6.86 -3.73
N GLU A 543 -21.41 8.00 -4.06
CA GLU A 543 -20.71 9.29 -4.11
C GLU A 543 -19.94 9.63 -2.84
N HIS A 544 -20.54 9.45 -1.67
CA HIS A 544 -19.89 9.73 -0.39
C HIS A 544 -18.69 8.84 -0.06
N MET A 545 -18.51 7.73 -0.79
CA MET A 545 -17.44 6.77 -0.57
C MET A 545 -16.06 7.24 -1.08
N HIS A 546 -15.99 8.43 -1.73
CA HIS A 546 -14.71 9.03 -2.07
C HIS A 546 -13.88 9.43 -0.84
N LEU A 547 -14.55 9.67 0.31
CA LEU A 547 -13.88 9.82 1.60
C LEU A 547 -14.37 8.71 2.55
N TYR A 548 -13.49 8.22 3.39
CA TYR A 548 -13.81 7.17 4.35
C TYR A 548 -14.69 7.71 5.49
N PRO A 549 -15.54 6.87 6.10
CA PRO A 549 -16.21 7.26 7.34
C PRO A 549 -15.18 7.41 8.45
N VAL A 550 -15.29 8.48 9.23
CA VAL A 550 -14.55 8.57 10.49
C VAL A 550 -15.00 7.43 11.41
N PRO A 551 -14.09 6.72 12.09
CA PRO A 551 -14.47 5.63 12.98
C PRO A 551 -15.52 6.08 14.00
N ASN A 552 -16.65 5.34 14.10
CA ASN A 552 -17.79 5.75 14.92
C ASN A 552 -17.42 5.86 16.41
N ASN A 553 -16.48 5.03 16.89
CA ASN A 553 -15.99 5.12 18.26
C ASN A 553 -15.28 6.45 18.56
N GLU A 554 -14.64 7.06 17.57
CA GLU A 554 -14.00 8.37 17.71
C GLU A 554 -15.04 9.49 17.66
N VAL A 555 -16.01 9.39 16.75
CA VAL A 555 -17.13 10.35 16.68
C VAL A 555 -17.94 10.33 17.96
N TYR A 556 -18.26 9.16 18.53
CA TYR A 556 -19.06 9.05 19.76
C TYR A 556 -18.34 9.53 21.03
N LYS A 557 -17.00 9.55 21.04
CA LYS A 557 -16.20 10.06 22.15
C LYS A 557 -16.03 11.58 22.11
N SER A 558 -16.31 12.22 20.99
CA SER A 558 -16.07 13.63 20.73
C SER A 558 -17.38 14.40 20.61
N ALA A 559 -17.39 15.62 21.14
CA ALA A 559 -18.50 16.56 20.93
C ALA A 559 -18.34 17.41 19.66
N VAL A 560 -17.15 17.42 19.05
CA VAL A 560 -16.79 18.32 17.95
C VAL A 560 -16.25 17.60 16.70
N LEU A 561 -15.93 16.31 16.79
CA LEU A 561 -15.43 15.53 15.66
C LEU A 561 -16.61 15.08 14.78
N GLU A 562 -16.72 15.69 13.62
CA GLU A 562 -17.82 15.43 12.69
C GLU A 562 -17.53 14.27 11.73
N GLN A 563 -18.57 13.53 11.40
CA GLN A 563 -18.52 12.47 10.37
C GLN A 563 -18.39 13.09 8.97
N ASN A 564 -17.81 12.34 8.03
CA ASN A 564 -17.79 12.75 6.63
C ASN A 564 -19.21 12.77 6.05
N PRO A 565 -19.54 13.73 5.16
CA PRO A 565 -20.87 13.86 4.57
C PRO A 565 -21.33 12.57 3.88
N GLY A 566 -22.60 12.20 4.11
CA GLY A 566 -23.23 11.00 3.54
C GLY A 566 -23.01 9.70 4.32
N TRP A 567 -22.11 9.68 5.31
CA TRP A 567 -21.99 8.63 6.30
C TRP A 567 -22.88 8.90 7.53
N LYS A 568 -23.26 7.82 8.23
CA LYS A 568 -24.13 7.90 9.42
C LYS A 568 -23.34 7.56 10.68
#